data_ac1fdc54f50e7cb286d67c54f203979a
#
_entry.id   ac1fdc54f50e7cb286d67c54f203979a
#
_cell.length_a   1.000
_cell.length_b   1.000
_cell.length_c   1.000
_cell.angle_alpha   90.00
_cell.angle_beta   90.00
_cell.angle_gamma   90.00
#
_symmetry.space_group_name_H-M   'P 1'
#
loop_
_entity.id
_entity.type
_entity.pdbx_description
1 polymer ?
#
loop_
_entity_poly.entity_id
_entity_poly.type
_entity_poly.pdbx_seq_one_letter_code
_entity_poly.pdbx_strand_id
1 'polypeptide(L)'
;MVREITDYLQQKLPENFKGWTREALEDYVMFHMEHDQLLVVCNSNGIQAVLIGWPTEEMQVEQFRWQEPTRHGRFWFWDQLVAKTPEACMVGFAEFFYRRPESASLPSFGVRHGKIRRFKPALKLYQKGNEIYGHKH
;
A
#
# COMPACT_ATOMS: atom_id res chain seq x y z
N MET A 1 7.48 13.33 -8.92
CA MET A 1 6.53 12.53 -8.11
C MET A 1 7.19 11.73 -6.99
N VAL A 2 8.39 11.17 -7.22
CA VAL A 2 9.12 10.41 -6.18
C VAL A 2 9.36 11.27 -4.93
N ARG A 3 9.79 12.51 -5.09
CA ARG A 3 10.04 13.43 -3.96
C ARG A 3 8.80 13.68 -3.13
N GLU A 4 7.68 13.93 -3.79
CA GLU A 4 6.41 14.24 -3.13
C GLU A 4 5.89 13.03 -2.34
N ILE A 5 6.01 11.84 -2.91
CA ILE A 5 5.63 10.61 -2.22
C ILE A 5 6.56 10.36 -1.03
N THR A 6 7.86 10.55 -1.22
CA THR A 6 8.84 10.39 -0.13
C THR A 6 8.55 11.35 1.02
N ASP A 7 8.31 12.62 0.71
CA ASP A 7 7.93 13.62 1.72
C ASP A 7 6.67 13.19 2.48
N TYR A 8 5.67 12.74 1.74
CA TYR A 8 4.40 12.31 2.32
C TYR A 8 4.59 11.14 3.28
N LEU A 9 5.36 10.12 2.88
CA LEU A 9 5.62 8.96 3.73
C LEU A 9 6.40 9.34 4.99
N GLN A 10 7.42 10.18 4.88
CA GLN A 10 8.17 10.64 6.04
C GLN A 10 7.31 11.44 7.01
N GLN A 11 6.43 12.26 6.48
CA GLN A 11 5.56 13.10 7.28
C GLN A 11 4.45 12.29 7.99
N LYS A 12 3.86 11.33 7.27
CA LYS A 12 2.71 10.58 7.77
C LYS A 12 3.09 9.32 8.55
N LEU A 13 4.23 8.72 8.22
CA LEU A 13 4.67 7.47 8.83
C LEU A 13 6.12 7.59 9.33
N PRO A 14 6.41 8.56 10.21
CA PRO A 14 7.79 8.78 10.66
C PRO A 14 8.39 7.57 11.37
N GLU A 15 7.58 6.81 12.12
CA GLU A 15 8.07 5.63 12.84
C GLU A 15 8.45 4.49 11.91
N ASN A 16 7.72 4.34 10.79
CA ASN A 16 7.97 3.25 9.84
C ASN A 16 9.30 3.41 9.12
N PHE A 17 9.76 4.64 8.95
CA PHE A 17 10.97 4.96 8.20
C PHE A 17 12.06 5.59 9.08
N LYS A 18 11.95 5.38 10.39
CA LYS A 18 12.96 5.87 11.33
C LYS A 18 14.31 5.23 11.05
N GLY A 19 15.33 6.05 10.92
CA GLY A 19 16.69 5.60 10.61
C GLY A 19 16.97 5.40 9.12
N TRP A 20 15.97 5.55 8.26
CA TRP A 20 16.19 5.50 6.83
C TRP A 20 16.79 6.82 6.33
N THR A 21 17.78 6.72 5.44
CA THR A 21 18.23 7.92 4.74
C THR A 21 17.19 8.35 3.72
N ARG A 22 17.23 9.62 3.36
CA ARG A 22 16.36 10.15 2.30
C ARG A 22 16.54 9.38 1.00
N GLU A 23 17.80 9.12 0.64
CA GLU A 23 18.14 8.38 -0.56
C GLU A 23 17.55 6.97 -0.56
N ALA A 24 17.69 6.25 0.55
CA ALA A 24 17.11 4.90 0.68
C ALA A 24 15.59 4.91 0.50
N LEU A 25 14.92 5.90 1.06
CA LEU A 25 13.46 5.99 0.93
C LEU A 25 13.06 6.36 -0.51
N GLU A 26 13.77 7.25 -1.17
CA GLU A 26 13.52 7.57 -2.57
C GLU A 26 13.73 6.35 -3.47
N ASP A 27 14.76 5.57 -3.22
CA ASP A 27 15.02 4.32 -3.96
C ASP A 27 13.90 3.30 -3.76
N TYR A 28 13.41 3.17 -2.54
CA TYR A 28 12.27 2.32 -2.21
C TYR A 28 11.00 2.74 -2.97
N VAL A 29 10.69 4.02 -2.96
CA VAL A 29 9.54 4.57 -3.68
C VAL A 29 9.67 4.30 -5.18
N MET A 30 10.83 4.59 -5.74
CA MET A 30 11.08 4.40 -7.17
C MET A 30 10.97 2.94 -7.58
N PHE A 31 11.55 2.03 -6.78
CA PHE A 31 11.49 0.59 -7.05
C PHE A 31 10.04 0.11 -7.14
N HIS A 32 9.21 0.47 -6.18
CA HIS A 32 7.83 0.01 -6.16
C HIS A 32 6.96 0.68 -7.22
N MET A 33 7.28 1.90 -7.60
CA MET A 33 6.62 2.54 -8.75
C MET A 33 6.94 1.82 -10.05
N GLU A 34 8.21 1.47 -10.26
CA GLU A 34 8.65 0.80 -11.49
C GLU A 34 8.05 -0.60 -11.64
N HIS A 35 7.71 -1.26 -10.54
CA HIS A 35 7.15 -2.61 -10.55
C HIS A 35 5.63 -2.64 -10.40
N ASP A 36 4.98 -1.50 -10.53
CA ASP A 36 3.53 -1.37 -10.38
C ASP A 36 3.01 -1.90 -9.04
N GLN A 37 3.75 -1.60 -7.98
CA GLN A 37 3.49 -2.01 -6.61
C GLN A 37 3.20 -0.83 -5.69
N LEU A 38 3.17 0.38 -6.23
CA LEU A 38 2.87 1.60 -5.50
C LEU A 38 1.82 2.38 -6.26
N LEU A 39 0.81 2.82 -5.54
CA LEU A 39 -0.25 3.66 -6.09
C LEU A 39 -0.38 4.91 -5.24
N VAL A 40 -0.48 6.04 -5.90
CA VAL A 40 -0.70 7.33 -5.24
C VAL A 40 -2.03 7.92 -5.71
N VAL A 41 -2.81 8.40 -4.76
CA VAL A 41 -4.05 9.14 -5.04
C VAL A 41 -3.77 10.62 -4.79
N CYS A 42 -3.98 11.43 -5.82
CA CYS A 42 -3.76 12.87 -5.75
C CYS A 42 -5.02 13.64 -6.15
N ASN A 43 -5.14 14.85 -5.62
CA ASN A 43 -6.12 15.83 -6.08
C ASN A 43 -5.47 17.22 -6.08
N SER A 44 -6.25 18.28 -6.25
CA SER A 44 -5.74 19.67 -6.27
C SER A 44 -5.06 20.07 -4.96
N ASN A 45 -5.32 19.38 -3.85
CA ASN A 45 -4.70 19.63 -2.54
C ASN A 45 -3.47 18.75 -2.27
N GLY A 46 -3.01 18.01 -3.28
CA GLY A 46 -1.82 17.16 -3.17
C GLY A 46 -2.14 15.70 -2.98
N ILE A 47 -1.19 14.97 -2.38
CA ILE A 47 -1.32 13.53 -2.16
C ILE A 47 -2.36 13.25 -1.09
N GLN A 48 -3.29 12.35 -1.40
CA GLN A 48 -4.38 11.95 -0.52
C GLN A 48 -4.21 10.54 0.03
N ALA A 49 -3.50 9.67 -0.70
CA ALA A 49 -3.22 8.31 -0.23
C ALA A 49 -2.00 7.74 -0.94
N VAL A 50 -1.30 6.84 -0.27
CA VAL A 50 -0.24 6.02 -0.84
C VAL A 50 -0.47 4.58 -0.39
N LEU A 51 -0.51 3.67 -1.35
CA LEU A 51 -0.69 2.24 -1.12
C LEU A 51 0.50 1.51 -1.75
N ILE A 52 1.16 0.67 -0.96
CA ILE A 52 2.30 -0.13 -1.43
C ILE A 52 2.07 -1.58 -1.03
N GLY A 53 2.12 -2.47 -2.01
CA GLY A 53 1.94 -3.90 -1.78
C GLY A 53 2.43 -4.73 -2.94
N TRP A 54 2.66 -6.02 -2.68
CA TRP A 54 3.15 -6.94 -3.71
C TRP A 54 2.79 -8.39 -3.37
N PRO A 55 2.76 -9.28 -4.38
CA PRO A 55 2.49 -10.69 -4.14
C PRO A 55 3.68 -11.38 -3.50
N THR A 56 3.41 -12.33 -2.62
CA THR A 56 4.44 -13.15 -1.96
C THR A 56 4.03 -14.61 -1.96
N GLU A 57 5.02 -15.51 -1.92
CA GLU A 57 4.78 -16.93 -1.79
C GLU A 57 4.51 -17.36 -0.36
N GLU A 58 5.07 -16.65 0.60
CA GLU A 58 4.98 -16.96 2.02
C GLU A 58 4.62 -15.73 2.84
N MET A 59 3.94 -15.95 3.96
CA MET A 59 3.69 -14.89 4.95
C MET A 59 4.92 -14.74 5.83
N GLN A 60 5.88 -13.93 5.41
CA GLN A 60 7.09 -13.64 6.18
C GLN A 60 7.11 -12.20 6.65
N VAL A 61 7.68 -11.99 7.86
CA VAL A 61 7.91 -10.65 8.41
C VAL A 61 9.21 -10.09 7.82
N GLU A 62 9.25 -9.92 6.53
CA GLU A 62 10.38 -9.28 5.87
C GLU A 62 9.94 -7.91 5.37
N GLN A 63 9.91 -6.98 6.31
CA GLN A 63 9.61 -5.61 6.00
C GLN A 63 10.68 -5.02 5.10
N PHE A 64 10.25 -4.25 4.11
CA PHE A 64 11.11 -3.39 3.31
C PHE A 64 12.13 -4.12 2.44
N ARG A 65 11.94 -5.38 2.17
CA ARG A 65 12.82 -6.05 1.22
C ARG A 65 12.45 -5.67 -0.20
N TRP A 66 13.45 -5.27 -0.92
CA TRP A 66 13.40 -5.01 -2.34
C TRP A 66 13.59 -6.34 -3.05
N GLN A 67 12.54 -7.14 -3.03
CA GLN A 67 12.58 -8.41 -3.75
C GLN A 67 12.12 -8.19 -5.17
N GLU A 68 12.73 -8.91 -6.08
CA GLU A 68 12.18 -8.96 -7.42
C GLU A 68 10.74 -9.41 -7.34
N PRO A 69 9.83 -8.71 -8.06
CA PRO A 69 8.42 -9.06 -7.99
C PRO A 69 8.23 -10.48 -8.50
N THR A 70 7.71 -11.34 -7.64
CA THR A 70 7.21 -12.63 -8.08
C THR A 70 5.95 -12.37 -8.88
N ARG A 71 5.86 -12.91 -10.11
CA ARG A 71 4.68 -12.71 -10.95
C ARG A 71 3.43 -13.37 -10.38
N HIS A 72 3.61 -14.39 -9.56
CA HIS A 72 2.53 -15.20 -8.99
C HIS A 72 2.84 -15.48 -7.53
N GLY A 73 2.07 -14.89 -6.64
CA GLY A 73 2.13 -15.18 -5.22
C GLY A 73 0.85 -15.83 -4.75
N ARG A 74 0.93 -16.53 -3.61
CA ARG A 74 -0.25 -17.08 -2.92
C ARG A 74 -0.94 -16.05 -2.05
N PHE A 75 -0.18 -15.02 -1.66
CA PHE A 75 -0.62 -14.00 -0.72
C PHE A 75 -0.30 -12.63 -1.28
N TRP A 76 -1.03 -11.63 -0.81
CA TRP A 76 -0.73 -10.23 -1.10
C TRP A 76 -0.26 -9.56 0.19
N PHE A 77 0.93 -8.97 0.15
CA PHE A 77 1.49 -8.23 1.28
C PHE A 77 1.23 -6.73 1.09
N TRP A 78 0.57 -6.13 2.08
CA TRP A 78 0.42 -4.69 2.15
C TRP A 78 1.51 -4.12 3.06
N ASP A 79 2.48 -3.43 2.46
CA ASP A 79 3.58 -2.84 3.22
C ASP A 79 3.18 -1.50 3.82
N GLN A 80 2.63 -0.60 3.03
CA GLN A 80 2.19 0.70 3.48
C GLN A 80 0.79 0.99 2.96
N LEU A 81 -0.09 1.38 3.87
CA LEU A 81 -1.42 1.87 3.55
C LEU A 81 -1.63 3.14 4.36
N VAL A 82 -1.55 4.29 3.70
CA VAL A 82 -1.74 5.57 4.37
C VAL A 82 -2.64 6.46 3.53
N ALA A 83 -3.64 7.03 4.15
CA ALA A 83 -4.60 7.92 3.48
C ALA A 83 -5.05 9.01 4.43
N LYS A 84 -5.35 10.17 3.88
CA LYS A 84 -5.88 11.29 4.66
C LYS A 84 -7.32 11.05 5.10
N THR A 85 -8.09 10.34 4.27
CA THR A 85 -9.50 10.06 4.52
C THR A 85 -9.83 8.63 4.12
N PRO A 86 -10.89 8.02 4.70
CA PRO A 86 -11.37 6.71 4.24
C PRO A 86 -11.73 6.68 2.75
N GLU A 87 -12.30 7.76 2.24
CA GLU A 87 -12.67 7.87 0.82
C GLU A 87 -11.45 7.79 -0.09
N ALA A 88 -10.36 8.48 0.26
CA ALA A 88 -9.12 8.41 -0.49
C ALA A 88 -8.55 6.99 -0.49
N CYS A 89 -8.66 6.29 0.63
CA CYS A 89 -8.24 4.90 0.73
C CYS A 89 -9.06 4.00 -0.21
N MET A 90 -10.38 4.21 -0.26
CA MET A 90 -11.27 3.45 -1.14
C MET A 90 -10.96 3.69 -2.62
N VAL A 91 -10.68 4.93 -2.99
CA VAL A 91 -10.25 5.26 -4.36
C VAL A 91 -8.94 4.53 -4.69
N GLY A 92 -8.00 4.55 -3.76
CA GLY A 92 -6.72 3.86 -3.92
C GLY A 92 -6.89 2.35 -4.12
N PHE A 93 -7.72 1.70 -3.31
CA PHE A 93 -8.01 0.27 -3.47
C PHE A 93 -8.64 -0.02 -4.83
N ALA A 94 -9.62 0.77 -5.25
CA ALA A 94 -10.29 0.55 -6.53
C ALA A 94 -9.30 0.60 -7.70
N GLU A 95 -8.42 1.60 -7.72
CA GLU A 95 -7.40 1.71 -8.76
C GLU A 95 -6.36 0.60 -8.67
N PHE A 96 -5.94 0.23 -7.46
CA PHE A 96 -4.97 -0.84 -7.28
C PHE A 96 -5.53 -2.16 -7.78
N PHE A 97 -6.79 -2.47 -7.48
CA PHE A 97 -7.47 -3.68 -7.95
C PHE A 97 -7.57 -3.72 -9.48
N TYR A 98 -7.76 -2.56 -10.09
CA TYR A 98 -7.81 -2.47 -11.54
C TYR A 98 -6.45 -2.78 -12.17
N ARG A 99 -5.36 -2.23 -11.61
CA ARG A 99 -4.00 -2.44 -12.11
C ARG A 99 -3.44 -3.82 -11.76
N ARG A 100 -3.73 -4.29 -10.57
CA ARG A 100 -3.23 -5.54 -10.02
C ARG A 100 -4.41 -6.34 -9.42
N PRO A 101 -5.18 -7.04 -10.27
CA PRO A 101 -6.39 -7.75 -9.80
C PRO A 101 -6.13 -8.74 -8.68
N GLU A 102 -4.95 -9.37 -8.64
CA GLU A 102 -4.59 -10.29 -7.56
C GLU A 102 -4.55 -9.60 -6.19
N SER A 103 -4.33 -8.30 -6.15
CA SER A 103 -4.35 -7.54 -4.89
C SER A 103 -5.72 -7.55 -4.22
N ALA A 104 -6.78 -7.75 -5.00
CA ALA A 104 -8.15 -7.79 -4.51
C ALA A 104 -8.56 -9.16 -3.98
N SER A 105 -8.09 -10.23 -4.63
CA SER A 105 -8.62 -11.58 -4.44
C SER A 105 -7.76 -12.48 -3.56
N LEU A 106 -6.46 -12.26 -3.51
CA LEU A 106 -5.57 -13.09 -2.68
C LEU A 106 -5.77 -12.81 -1.19
N PRO A 107 -5.60 -13.81 -0.34
CA PRO A 107 -5.50 -13.57 1.10
C PRO A 107 -4.37 -12.56 1.35
N SER A 108 -4.64 -11.54 2.15
CA SER A 108 -3.68 -10.47 2.37
C SER A 108 -3.17 -10.45 3.81
N PHE A 109 -2.02 -9.83 4.00
CA PHE A 109 -1.45 -9.65 5.31
C PHE A 109 -0.60 -8.37 5.34
N GLY A 110 -0.30 -7.94 6.54
CA GLY A 110 0.58 -6.82 6.80
C GLY A 110 1.29 -7.03 8.12
N VAL A 111 2.16 -6.09 8.49
CA VAL A 111 2.86 -6.15 9.77
C VAL A 111 2.44 -4.94 10.59
N ARG A 112 1.99 -5.20 11.82
CA ARG A 112 1.68 -4.15 12.80
C ARG A 112 2.34 -4.49 14.12
N HIS A 113 3.08 -3.54 14.67
CA HIS A 113 3.80 -3.71 15.94
C HIS A 113 4.72 -4.95 15.93
N GLY A 114 5.40 -5.19 14.80
CA GLY A 114 6.32 -6.30 14.63
C GLY A 114 5.68 -7.67 14.45
N LYS A 115 4.34 -7.74 14.33
CA LYS A 115 3.61 -8.99 14.19
C LYS A 115 2.87 -9.05 12.86
N ILE A 116 2.84 -10.26 12.28
CA ILE A 116 2.03 -10.51 11.09
C ILE A 116 0.55 -10.44 11.46
N ARG A 117 -0.19 -9.61 10.73
CA ARG A 117 -1.64 -9.54 10.78
C ARG A 117 -2.21 -10.05 9.47
N ARG A 118 -3.06 -11.09 9.58
CA ARG A 118 -3.77 -11.63 8.44
C ARG A 118 -5.05 -10.85 8.23
N PHE A 119 -5.32 -10.50 6.98
CA PHE A 119 -6.53 -9.81 6.61
C PHE A 119 -7.34 -10.68 5.64
N LYS A 120 -8.64 -10.45 5.61
CA LYS A 120 -9.47 -10.96 4.52
C LYS A 120 -8.97 -10.35 3.21
N PRO A 121 -9.28 -10.97 2.05
CA PRO A 121 -8.93 -10.35 0.77
C PRO A 121 -9.35 -8.88 0.75
N ALA A 122 -8.49 -8.03 0.19
CA ALA A 122 -8.71 -6.58 0.23
C ALA A 122 -10.04 -6.16 -0.40
N LEU A 123 -10.53 -6.93 -1.37
CA LEU A 123 -11.84 -6.68 -1.97
C LEU A 123 -12.96 -6.66 -0.91
N LYS A 124 -12.90 -7.56 0.08
CA LYS A 124 -13.90 -7.60 1.16
C LYS A 124 -13.82 -6.38 2.06
N LEU A 125 -12.60 -5.91 2.33
CA LEU A 125 -12.40 -4.67 3.09
C LEU A 125 -12.95 -3.46 2.32
N TYR A 126 -12.69 -3.43 1.02
CA TYR A 126 -13.21 -2.40 0.14
C TYR A 126 -14.73 -2.39 0.11
N GLN A 127 -15.35 -3.55 -0.03
CA GLN A 127 -16.82 -3.67 -0.03
C GLN A 127 -17.42 -3.18 1.29
N LYS A 128 -16.81 -3.56 2.42
CA LYS A 128 -17.27 -3.10 3.74
C LYS A 128 -17.12 -1.59 3.88
N GLY A 129 -16.01 -1.03 3.40
CA GLY A 129 -15.79 0.42 3.39
C GLY A 129 -16.85 1.15 2.56
N ASN A 130 -17.20 0.61 1.39
CA ASN A 130 -18.24 1.16 0.55
C ASN A 130 -19.61 1.14 1.24
N GLU A 131 -19.95 0.10 1.98
CA GLU A 131 -21.20 0.04 2.74
C GLU A 131 -21.26 1.13 3.80
N ILE A 132 -20.14 1.41 4.47
CA ILE A 132 -20.09 2.40 5.55
C ILE A 132 -20.03 3.82 4.99
N TYR A 133 -19.20 4.07 3.97
CA TYR A 133 -18.89 5.41 3.50
C TYR A 133 -19.57 5.78 2.19
N GLY A 134 -19.92 4.81 1.35
CA GLY A 134 -20.54 5.04 0.05
C GLY A 134 -21.93 5.68 0.11
N HIS A 135 -22.63 5.55 1.22
CA HIS A 135 -23.98 6.12 1.42
C HIS A 135 -23.96 7.58 1.86
N LYS A 136 -22.78 8.17 2.03
CA LYS A 136 -22.63 9.58 2.46
C LYS A 136 -22.46 10.55 1.29
N HIS A 137 -22.51 10.04 0.10
CA HIS A 137 -22.33 10.84 -1.11
C HIS A 137 -23.57 10.92 -1.96
#